data_3ef531c3f055bbd2d8f3667e60280965
#
_entry.id   3ef531c3f055bbd2d8f3667e60280965
#
_cell.length_a   1.000
_cell.length_b   1.000
_cell.length_c   1.000
_cell.angle_alpha   90.00
_cell.angle_beta   90.00
_cell.angle_gamma   90.00
#
_symmetry.space_group_name_H-M   'P 1'
#
loop_
_entity.id
_entity.type
_entity.pdbx_description
1 polymer ?
#
loop_
_entity_poly.entity_id
_entity_poly.type
_entity_poly.pdbx_seq_one_letter_code
_entity_poly.pdbx_strand_id
1 'polypeptide(L)'
;MVSKMDIRSLQYFNQVAESGNITRAAKQLHVSQPALSRQIQEMEKELGVQLLVRGHHRIQLTQAGQYLYNRGNEIISLMNHTIQNVSEKDEINGVLEIGAGESIALLPVMTVINQIIDQYPETSVNIVSGDEQLIKQKLDNGALDFGIIMGNDNLIDYQSLTIPDDNIWGVLVTKDDPLAKLRVITIKDLINRKILISDQAYHQDKLRQWAGNDLNKLTFSGRFNLINNAKLLVETGNCVALTYKGLVESSKTVFRPLSPILKDHNYLIWNNNHQLSNVGKLFVEKLKNQFQTNITRKF
;
A
#
# COMPACT_ATOMS: atom_id res chain seq x y z
N MET A 1 -28.60 23.44 1.92
CA MET A 1 -28.93 22.72 3.18
C MET A 1 -27.64 22.02 3.64
N VAL A 2 -27.17 22.30 4.83
CA VAL A 2 -26.05 21.56 5.41
C VAL A 2 -26.61 20.19 5.81
N SER A 3 -26.01 19.10 5.31
CA SER A 3 -26.36 17.72 5.67
C SER A 3 -26.28 17.57 7.18
N LYS A 4 -27.26 16.90 7.80
CA LYS A 4 -27.24 16.54 9.23
C LYS A 4 -26.49 15.24 9.48
N MET A 5 -25.93 14.63 8.44
CA MET A 5 -25.13 13.43 8.60
C MET A 5 -23.92 13.72 9.50
N ASP A 6 -23.87 13.10 10.66
CA ASP A 6 -22.78 13.20 11.61
C ASP A 6 -21.90 11.93 11.59
N ILE A 7 -20.75 12.02 12.23
CA ILE A 7 -19.77 10.91 12.28
C ILE A 7 -20.38 9.66 12.94
N ARG A 8 -21.25 9.82 13.93
CA ARG A 8 -21.89 8.69 14.60
C ARG A 8 -22.82 7.95 13.66
N SER A 9 -23.60 8.68 12.87
CA SER A 9 -24.48 8.09 11.85
C SER A 9 -23.66 7.32 10.80
N LEU A 10 -22.51 7.86 10.41
CA LEU A 10 -21.58 7.20 9.48
C LEU A 10 -20.97 5.93 10.08
N GLN A 11 -20.56 5.95 11.33
CA GLN A 11 -20.09 4.76 12.06
C GLN A 11 -21.18 3.68 12.15
N TYR A 12 -22.40 4.07 12.41
CA TYR A 12 -23.56 3.16 12.46
C TYR A 12 -23.80 2.50 11.11
N PHE A 13 -23.80 3.27 10.04
CA PHE A 13 -23.96 2.74 8.69
C PHE A 13 -22.82 1.77 8.34
N ASN A 14 -21.56 2.15 8.58
CA ASN A 14 -20.43 1.28 8.27
C ASN A 14 -20.49 -0.04 9.05
N GLN A 15 -20.87 0.00 10.34
CA GLN A 15 -21.02 -1.21 11.14
C GLN A 15 -22.15 -2.13 10.61
N VAL A 16 -23.26 -1.55 10.12
CA VAL A 16 -24.34 -2.34 9.47
C VAL A 16 -23.84 -2.94 8.15
N ALA A 17 -23.12 -2.19 7.35
CA ALA A 17 -22.55 -2.64 6.09
C ALA A 17 -21.58 -3.81 6.29
N GLU A 18 -20.68 -3.71 7.26
CA GLU A 18 -19.67 -4.72 7.60
C GLU A 18 -20.31 -6.01 8.14
N SER A 19 -21.25 -5.86 9.07
CA SER A 19 -21.90 -7.03 9.68
C SER A 19 -22.89 -7.73 8.76
N GLY A 20 -23.42 -7.03 7.73
CA GLY A 20 -24.48 -7.52 6.85
C GLY A 20 -25.80 -7.85 7.56
N ASN A 21 -25.96 -7.40 8.84
CA ASN A 21 -27.12 -7.70 9.67
C ASN A 21 -27.32 -6.62 10.74
N ILE A 22 -28.47 -5.92 10.69
CA ILE A 22 -28.79 -4.82 11.61
C ILE A 22 -28.79 -5.26 13.09
N THR A 23 -29.32 -6.45 13.38
CA THR A 23 -29.41 -6.93 14.77
C THR A 23 -28.03 -7.19 15.37
N ARG A 24 -27.13 -7.76 14.57
CA ARG A 24 -25.73 -7.99 14.96
C ARG A 24 -24.99 -6.66 15.14
N ALA A 25 -25.14 -5.74 14.19
CA ALA A 25 -24.55 -4.39 14.28
C ALA A 25 -25.05 -3.65 15.53
N ALA A 26 -26.33 -3.69 15.81
CA ALA A 26 -26.91 -3.04 16.99
C ALA A 26 -26.31 -3.58 18.31
N LYS A 27 -26.09 -4.89 18.41
CA LYS A 27 -25.42 -5.50 19.56
C LYS A 27 -23.98 -5.02 19.69
N GLN A 28 -23.23 -4.95 18.61
CA GLN A 28 -21.85 -4.49 18.60
C GLN A 28 -21.72 -3.00 18.97
N LEU A 29 -22.71 -2.20 18.54
CA LEU A 29 -22.78 -0.76 18.84
C LEU A 29 -23.43 -0.43 20.20
N HIS A 30 -23.89 -1.46 20.94
CA HIS A 30 -24.61 -1.29 22.22
C HIS A 30 -25.85 -0.40 22.11
N VAL A 31 -26.60 -0.51 21.00
CA VAL A 31 -27.85 0.21 20.76
C VAL A 31 -29.00 -0.75 20.47
N SER A 32 -30.25 -0.27 20.58
CA SER A 32 -31.38 -1.08 20.17
C SER A 32 -31.49 -1.19 18.65
N GLN A 33 -31.90 -2.36 18.15
CA GLN A 33 -32.08 -2.57 16.71
C GLN A 33 -33.07 -1.57 16.08
N PRO A 34 -34.22 -1.21 16.71
CA PRO A 34 -35.12 -0.20 16.16
C PRO A 34 -34.48 1.18 16.05
N ALA A 35 -33.66 1.58 17.03
CA ALA A 35 -32.96 2.85 16.99
C ALA A 35 -31.95 2.90 15.84
N LEU A 36 -31.13 1.85 15.68
CA LEU A 36 -30.17 1.74 14.57
C LEU A 36 -30.86 1.75 13.21
N SER A 37 -31.96 0.97 13.07
CA SER A 37 -32.73 0.95 11.82
C SER A 37 -33.31 2.30 11.45
N ARG A 38 -33.80 3.04 12.44
CA ARG A 38 -34.33 4.40 12.26
C ARG A 38 -33.24 5.36 11.83
N GLN A 39 -32.06 5.32 12.46
CA GLN A 39 -30.94 6.17 12.12
C GLN A 39 -30.48 5.97 10.66
N ILE A 40 -30.43 4.72 10.20
CA ILE A 40 -30.09 4.43 8.78
C ILE A 40 -31.20 4.97 7.84
N GLN A 41 -32.48 4.82 8.18
CA GLN A 41 -33.58 5.35 7.37
C GLN A 41 -33.56 6.89 7.30
N GLU A 42 -33.24 7.56 8.40
CA GLU A 42 -33.09 9.01 8.45
C GLU A 42 -31.93 9.46 7.55
N MET A 43 -30.79 8.74 7.56
CA MET A 43 -29.64 9.00 6.67
C MET A 43 -30.04 8.80 5.20
N GLU A 44 -30.71 7.72 4.83
CA GLU A 44 -31.19 7.48 3.47
C GLU A 44 -32.16 8.56 3.00
N LYS A 45 -33.06 9.01 3.87
CA LYS A 45 -33.99 10.10 3.59
C LYS A 45 -33.29 11.44 3.38
N GLU A 46 -32.27 11.72 4.18
CA GLU A 46 -31.49 12.95 4.08
C GLU A 46 -30.66 13.02 2.81
N LEU A 47 -30.03 11.88 2.44
CA LEU A 47 -29.25 11.76 1.21
C LEU A 47 -30.12 11.60 -0.04
N GLY A 48 -31.41 11.31 0.12
CA GLY A 48 -32.33 11.10 -0.99
C GLY A 48 -32.10 9.81 -1.79
N VAL A 49 -31.32 8.88 -1.24
CA VAL A 49 -30.97 7.62 -1.90
C VAL A 49 -31.05 6.45 -0.92
N GLN A 50 -31.40 5.26 -1.43
CA GLN A 50 -31.27 4.04 -0.66
C GLN A 50 -29.81 3.59 -0.61
N LEU A 51 -29.33 3.26 0.58
CA LEU A 51 -27.99 2.76 0.84
C LEU A 51 -27.99 1.23 1.01
N LEU A 52 -29.11 0.68 1.53
CA LEU A 52 -29.25 -0.74 1.85
C LEU A 52 -30.40 -1.37 1.09
N VAL A 53 -30.16 -2.57 0.56
CA VAL A 53 -31.20 -3.47 0.06
C VAL A 53 -31.47 -4.53 1.13
N ARG A 54 -32.72 -4.61 1.60
CA ARG A 54 -33.14 -5.61 2.61
C ARG A 54 -33.51 -6.91 1.89
N GLY A 55 -32.60 -7.89 1.94
CA GLY A 55 -32.89 -9.25 1.51
C GLY A 55 -33.47 -10.11 2.64
N HIS A 56 -34.02 -11.29 2.32
CA HIS A 56 -34.63 -12.21 3.33
C HIS A 56 -33.61 -12.69 4.41
N HIS A 57 -32.32 -12.76 4.11
CA HIS A 57 -31.30 -13.29 5.06
C HIS A 57 -30.09 -12.40 5.29
N ARG A 58 -29.81 -11.44 4.41
CA ARG A 58 -28.66 -10.52 4.54
C ARG A 58 -29.02 -9.15 3.97
N ILE A 59 -28.40 -8.13 4.56
CA ILE A 59 -28.39 -6.78 4.02
C ILE A 59 -27.31 -6.71 2.96
N GLN A 60 -27.64 -6.10 1.81
CA GLN A 60 -26.70 -5.80 0.75
C GLN A 60 -26.61 -4.28 0.57
N LEU A 61 -25.46 -3.80 0.16
CA LEU A 61 -25.27 -2.41 -0.17
C LEU A 61 -25.79 -2.12 -1.59
N THR A 62 -26.45 -0.99 -1.78
CA THR A 62 -26.64 -0.42 -3.12
C THR A 62 -25.32 0.11 -3.66
N GLN A 63 -25.27 0.57 -4.90
CA GLN A 63 -24.11 1.26 -5.44
C GLN A 63 -23.77 2.52 -4.62
N ALA A 64 -24.79 3.31 -4.24
CA ALA A 64 -24.62 4.47 -3.36
C ALA A 64 -24.14 4.05 -1.96
N GLY A 65 -24.67 2.95 -1.41
CA GLY A 65 -24.24 2.39 -0.14
C GLY A 65 -22.78 1.92 -0.18
N GLN A 66 -22.36 1.27 -1.26
CA GLN A 66 -20.96 0.86 -1.41
C GLN A 66 -20.00 2.06 -1.49
N TYR A 67 -20.40 3.10 -2.20
CA TYR A 67 -19.63 4.34 -2.28
C TYR A 67 -19.51 5.00 -0.88
N LEU A 68 -20.64 5.14 -0.17
CA LEU A 68 -20.65 5.71 1.18
C LEU A 68 -19.85 4.87 2.18
N TYR A 69 -19.93 3.54 2.10
CA TYR A 69 -19.14 2.65 2.96
C TYR A 69 -17.64 2.85 2.79
N ASN A 70 -17.18 2.90 1.55
CA ASN A 70 -15.75 3.10 1.26
C ASN A 70 -15.27 4.48 1.76
N ARG A 71 -16.01 5.55 1.42
CA ARG A 71 -15.67 6.91 1.87
C ARG A 71 -15.88 7.11 3.36
N GLY A 72 -16.88 6.46 3.92
CA GLY A 72 -17.13 6.48 5.36
C GLY A 72 -15.97 5.91 6.18
N ASN A 73 -15.37 4.83 5.73
CA ASN A 73 -14.17 4.27 6.36
C ASN A 73 -13.00 5.25 6.32
N GLU A 74 -12.78 5.95 5.20
CA GLU A 74 -11.73 6.96 5.07
C GLU A 74 -11.96 8.13 6.04
N ILE A 75 -13.19 8.65 6.13
CA ILE A 75 -13.56 9.75 7.02
C ILE A 75 -13.40 9.35 8.49
N ILE A 76 -13.87 8.17 8.89
CA ILE A 76 -13.76 7.66 10.26
C ILE A 76 -12.29 7.45 10.65
N SER A 77 -11.48 6.90 9.74
CA SER A 77 -10.05 6.72 9.93
C SER A 77 -9.37 8.06 10.15
N LEU A 78 -9.61 9.04 9.28
CA LEU A 78 -9.04 10.38 9.39
C LEU A 78 -9.43 11.06 10.72
N MET A 79 -10.69 10.94 11.14
CA MET A 79 -11.14 11.47 12.41
C MET A 79 -10.42 10.82 13.59
N ASN A 80 -10.29 9.50 13.60
CA ASN A 80 -9.60 8.77 14.66
C ASN A 80 -8.13 9.19 14.75
N HIS A 81 -7.44 9.30 13.60
CA HIS A 81 -6.07 9.81 13.51
C HIS A 81 -5.96 11.24 14.06
N THR A 82 -6.90 12.11 13.69
CA THR A 82 -6.92 13.49 14.18
C THR A 82 -7.05 13.55 15.69
N ILE A 83 -7.97 12.76 16.27
CA ILE A 83 -8.17 12.70 17.73
C ILE A 83 -6.91 12.20 18.44
N GLN A 84 -6.27 11.15 17.92
CA GLN A 84 -5.04 10.60 18.49
C GLN A 84 -3.87 11.59 18.42
N ASN A 85 -3.78 12.35 17.33
CA ASN A 85 -2.67 13.28 17.11
C ASN A 85 -2.84 14.64 17.79
N VAL A 86 -4.05 15.01 18.21
CA VAL A 86 -4.36 16.27 18.93
C VAL A 86 -4.13 16.13 20.45
N SER A 87 -3.89 14.92 20.98
CA SER A 87 -3.58 14.76 22.40
C SER A 87 -2.29 15.52 22.77
N GLU A 88 -2.41 16.52 23.66
CA GLU A 88 -1.35 17.48 24.06
C GLU A 88 -0.21 16.87 24.89
N LYS A 89 -0.13 15.55 25.00
CA LYS A 89 0.95 14.92 25.76
C LYS A 89 2.20 14.80 24.90
N ASP A 90 3.36 15.20 25.43
CA ASP A 90 4.70 14.94 24.88
C ASP A 90 5.05 13.44 24.82
N GLU A 91 4.08 12.57 25.07
CA GLU A 91 4.24 11.12 25.03
C GLU A 91 4.24 10.60 23.60
N ILE A 92 5.18 9.73 23.32
CA ILE A 92 5.24 9.01 22.04
C ILE A 92 4.25 7.86 22.10
N ASN A 93 3.11 8.04 21.45
CA ASN A 93 2.03 7.06 21.37
C ASN A 93 1.31 7.17 20.01
N GLY A 94 0.37 6.26 19.75
CA GLY A 94 -0.51 6.30 18.57
C GLY A 94 -0.10 5.31 17.48
N VAL A 95 -0.60 5.53 16.29
CA VAL A 95 -0.44 4.63 15.15
C VAL A 95 0.39 5.29 14.06
N LEU A 96 1.36 4.57 13.50
CA LEU A 96 2.02 4.92 12.24
C LEU A 96 1.32 4.21 11.10
N GLU A 97 0.67 4.96 10.22
CA GLU A 97 0.01 4.44 9.02
C GLU A 97 0.95 4.58 7.82
N ILE A 98 1.48 3.46 7.33
CA ILE A 98 2.52 3.43 6.30
C ILE A 98 2.04 2.66 5.08
N GLY A 99 2.06 3.30 3.91
CA GLY A 99 1.89 2.63 2.62
C GLY A 99 3.24 2.28 2.01
N ALA A 100 3.39 1.07 1.48
CA ALA A 100 4.65 0.67 0.87
C ALA A 100 4.47 -0.28 -0.32
N GLY A 101 5.27 -0.08 -1.36
CA GLY A 101 5.50 -1.13 -2.35
C GLY A 101 6.36 -2.26 -1.75
N GLU A 102 6.36 -3.44 -2.38
CA GLU A 102 7.18 -4.56 -1.91
C GLU A 102 8.64 -4.40 -2.32
N SER A 103 9.57 -4.36 -1.34
CA SER A 103 11.01 -4.33 -1.57
C SER A 103 11.79 -4.79 -0.34
N ILE A 104 12.88 -5.52 -0.56
CA ILE A 104 13.84 -5.84 0.49
C ILE A 104 14.67 -4.62 0.92
N ALA A 105 14.78 -3.60 0.08
CA ALA A 105 15.45 -2.35 0.39
C ALA A 105 14.77 -1.56 1.52
N LEU A 106 13.56 -1.96 1.93
CA LEU A 106 12.83 -1.38 3.06
C LEU A 106 13.28 -1.91 4.42
N LEU A 107 14.16 -2.93 4.46
CA LEU A 107 14.61 -3.51 5.72
C LEU A 107 15.14 -2.48 6.74
N PRO A 108 15.92 -1.46 6.35
CA PRO A 108 16.33 -0.41 7.28
C PRO A 108 15.17 0.38 7.87
N VAL A 109 14.13 0.63 7.09
CA VAL A 109 12.91 1.31 7.56
C VAL A 109 12.17 0.44 8.57
N MET A 110 11.98 -0.84 8.26
CA MET A 110 11.32 -1.81 9.16
C MET A 110 12.10 -1.99 10.47
N THR A 111 13.43 -1.88 10.41
CA THR A 111 14.29 -1.90 11.60
C THR A 111 14.00 -0.72 12.53
N VAL A 112 13.83 0.49 12.00
CA VAL A 112 13.46 1.68 12.79
C VAL A 112 12.06 1.54 13.37
N ILE A 113 11.10 1.04 12.59
CA ILE A 113 9.74 0.78 13.08
C ILE A 113 9.77 -0.19 14.26
N ASN A 114 10.51 -1.29 14.14
CA ASN A 114 10.64 -2.26 15.22
C ASN A 114 11.25 -1.65 16.49
N GLN A 115 12.27 -0.79 16.37
CA GLN A 115 12.85 -0.07 17.51
C GLN A 115 11.85 0.88 18.17
N ILE A 116 10.97 1.53 17.40
CA ILE A 116 9.93 2.42 17.96
C ILE A 116 8.91 1.60 18.74
N ILE A 117 8.40 0.51 18.17
CA ILE A 117 7.42 -0.36 18.83
C ILE A 117 7.98 -0.96 20.12
N ASP A 118 9.25 -1.38 20.12
CA ASP A 118 9.92 -1.93 21.30
C ASP A 118 10.13 -0.90 22.39
N GLN A 119 10.53 0.32 22.02
CA GLN A 119 10.83 1.41 22.95
C GLN A 119 9.56 2.10 23.48
N TYR A 120 8.48 2.13 22.70
CA TYR A 120 7.22 2.84 23.02
C TYR A 120 6.03 1.88 22.88
N PRO A 121 5.67 1.13 23.93
CA PRO A 121 4.64 0.07 23.87
C PRO A 121 3.22 0.55 23.50
N GLU A 122 2.95 1.85 23.68
CA GLU A 122 1.67 2.45 23.29
C GLU A 122 1.61 2.88 21.81
N THR A 123 2.66 2.55 21.04
CA THR A 123 2.68 2.75 19.59
C THR A 123 2.34 1.48 18.86
N SER A 124 1.70 1.64 17.71
CA SER A 124 1.47 0.54 16.76
C SER A 124 1.75 1.00 15.34
N VAL A 125 1.86 0.06 14.41
CA VAL A 125 2.04 0.36 12.99
C VAL A 125 1.07 -0.45 12.16
N ASN A 126 0.47 0.20 11.17
CA ASN A 126 -0.28 -0.44 10.12
C ASN A 126 0.49 -0.29 8.79
N ILE A 127 0.72 -1.40 8.09
CA ILE A 127 1.41 -1.39 6.82
C ILE A 127 0.45 -1.82 5.72
N VAL A 128 0.23 -0.93 4.76
CA VAL A 128 -0.60 -1.19 3.58
C VAL A 128 0.30 -1.38 2.37
N SER A 129 0.30 -2.58 1.79
CA SER A 129 1.02 -2.82 0.53
C SER A 129 0.20 -2.32 -0.67
N GLY A 130 0.86 -1.60 -1.56
CA GLY A 130 0.21 -1.05 -2.75
C GLY A 130 1.18 -0.48 -3.76
N ASP A 131 0.64 -0.08 -4.91
CA ASP A 131 1.36 0.69 -5.90
C ASP A 131 1.44 2.18 -5.52
N GLU A 132 2.23 2.93 -6.26
CA GLU A 132 2.43 4.37 -6.04
C GLU A 132 1.11 5.15 -6.07
N GLN A 133 0.21 4.83 -7.01
CA GLN A 133 -1.06 5.54 -7.15
C GLN A 133 -1.94 5.38 -5.91
N LEU A 134 -2.08 4.15 -5.42
CA LEU A 134 -2.85 3.86 -4.20
C LEU A 134 -2.22 4.54 -2.97
N ILE A 135 -0.89 4.50 -2.86
CA ILE A 135 -0.16 5.09 -1.75
C ILE A 135 -0.34 6.61 -1.74
N LYS A 136 -0.11 7.29 -2.88
CA LYS A 136 -0.31 8.73 -2.99
C LYS A 136 -1.76 9.14 -2.69
N GLN A 137 -2.75 8.43 -3.26
CA GLN A 137 -4.16 8.68 -2.97
C GLN A 137 -4.47 8.62 -1.47
N LYS A 138 -3.91 7.63 -0.77
CA LYS A 138 -4.12 7.45 0.68
C LYS A 138 -3.37 8.49 1.53
N LEU A 139 -2.20 8.96 1.09
CA LEU A 139 -1.49 10.08 1.69
C LEU A 139 -2.28 11.38 1.55
N ASP A 140 -2.80 11.66 0.36
CA ASP A 140 -3.51 12.91 0.05
C ASP A 140 -4.83 13.03 0.82
N ASN A 141 -5.49 11.92 1.10
CA ASN A 141 -6.71 11.91 1.91
C ASN A 141 -6.47 11.69 3.42
N GLY A 142 -5.21 11.64 3.86
CA GLY A 142 -4.83 11.50 5.27
C GLY A 142 -5.06 10.10 5.87
N ALA A 143 -5.29 9.09 5.05
CA ALA A 143 -5.41 7.69 5.49
C ALA A 143 -4.05 7.02 5.72
N LEU A 144 -2.96 7.65 5.29
CA LEU A 144 -1.58 7.27 5.58
C LEU A 144 -0.81 8.48 6.06
N ASP A 145 0.11 8.28 7.00
CA ASP A 145 1.08 9.27 7.44
C ASP A 145 2.28 9.31 6.48
N PHE A 146 2.70 8.13 6.04
CA PHE A 146 3.89 7.93 5.20
C PHE A 146 3.61 7.01 4.04
N GLY A 147 4.27 7.28 2.92
CA GLY A 147 4.34 6.41 1.77
C GLY A 147 5.77 6.03 1.42
N ILE A 148 6.00 4.80 1.02
CA ILE A 148 7.28 4.38 0.45
C ILE A 148 7.04 4.00 -0.99
N ILE A 149 7.59 4.80 -1.89
CA ILE A 149 7.44 4.66 -3.33
C ILE A 149 8.79 4.40 -4.00
N MET A 150 8.73 3.79 -5.17
CA MET A 150 9.90 3.30 -5.90
C MET A 150 9.90 3.84 -7.31
N GLY A 151 11.07 4.25 -7.78
CA GLY A 151 11.22 4.71 -9.14
C GLY A 151 11.51 6.18 -9.28
N ASN A 152 11.15 6.76 -10.41
CA ASN A 152 11.36 8.18 -10.67
C ASN A 152 10.05 8.91 -10.41
N ASP A 153 10.11 9.94 -9.55
CA ASP A 153 8.89 10.44 -9.01
C ASP A 153 8.84 11.95 -8.97
N ASN A 154 7.73 12.47 -9.42
CA ASN A 154 7.38 13.83 -9.13
C ASN A 154 6.95 13.90 -7.65
N LEU A 155 7.87 14.41 -6.79
CA LEU A 155 7.69 14.55 -5.35
C LEU A 155 7.39 15.99 -4.92
N ILE A 156 7.01 16.87 -5.84
CA ILE A 156 6.83 18.31 -5.58
C ILE A 156 5.83 18.56 -4.45
N ASP A 157 4.79 17.72 -4.35
CA ASP A 157 3.73 17.87 -3.36
C ASP A 157 4.04 17.19 -2.01
N TYR A 158 5.19 16.52 -1.90
CA TYR A 158 5.57 15.73 -0.73
C TYR A 158 6.93 16.16 -0.19
N GLN A 159 7.09 16.08 1.11
CA GLN A 159 8.39 15.95 1.72
C GLN A 159 8.92 14.55 1.49
N SER A 160 10.23 14.40 1.33
CA SER A 160 10.81 13.11 1.04
C SER A 160 12.13 12.87 1.76
N LEU A 161 12.41 11.59 2.00
CA LEU A 161 13.69 11.09 2.49
C LEU A 161 14.12 9.91 1.62
N THR A 162 15.28 10.02 0.98
CA THR A 162 15.82 8.92 0.16
C THR A 162 16.26 7.76 1.05
N ILE A 163 15.79 6.56 0.73
CA ILE A 163 16.23 5.32 1.37
C ILE A 163 17.52 4.86 0.67
N PRO A 164 18.61 4.56 1.40
CA PRO A 164 19.94 4.38 0.82
C PRO A 164 20.11 3.19 -0.11
N ASP A 165 19.28 2.16 0.00
CA ASP A 165 19.39 0.95 -0.80
C ASP A 165 18.47 1.00 -2.02
N ASP A 166 19.03 0.61 -3.18
CA ASP A 166 18.31 0.58 -4.45
C ASP A 166 17.63 -0.77 -4.68
N ASN A 167 16.53 -0.74 -5.41
CA ASN A 167 15.95 -1.93 -5.99
C ASN A 167 16.68 -2.30 -7.27
N ILE A 168 17.13 -3.53 -7.38
CA ILE A 168 17.76 -4.06 -8.59
C ILE A 168 16.72 -4.88 -9.35
N TRP A 169 16.43 -4.47 -10.58
CA TRP A 169 15.55 -5.20 -11.48
C TRP A 169 16.19 -6.47 -12.00
N GLY A 170 15.37 -7.49 -12.16
CA GLY A 170 15.75 -8.75 -12.75
C GLY A 170 14.56 -9.61 -13.12
N VAL A 171 14.86 -10.84 -13.44
CA VAL A 171 13.90 -11.84 -13.87
C VAL A 171 13.87 -13.00 -12.88
N LEU A 172 12.68 -13.34 -12.44
CA LEU A 172 12.41 -14.57 -11.70
C LEU A 172 12.07 -15.67 -12.72
N VAL A 173 12.80 -16.77 -12.63
CA VAL A 173 12.62 -17.95 -13.50
C VAL A 173 12.66 -19.22 -12.65
N THR A 174 12.15 -20.34 -13.20
CA THR A 174 12.38 -21.64 -12.56
C THR A 174 13.85 -22.05 -12.67
N LYS A 175 14.35 -22.86 -11.74
CA LYS A 175 15.74 -23.35 -11.75
C LYS A 175 16.09 -24.18 -12.98
N ASP A 176 15.09 -24.81 -13.58
CA ASP A 176 15.25 -25.65 -14.77
C ASP A 176 15.18 -24.83 -16.09
N ASP A 177 14.79 -23.55 -16.01
CA ASP A 177 14.76 -22.67 -17.16
C ASP A 177 16.17 -22.39 -17.67
N PRO A 178 16.40 -22.38 -19.01
CA PRO A 178 17.70 -22.01 -19.60
C PRO A 178 18.25 -20.68 -19.09
N LEU A 179 17.39 -19.69 -18.83
CA LEU A 179 17.78 -18.38 -18.29
C LEU A 179 18.39 -18.48 -16.88
N ALA A 180 18.06 -19.51 -16.12
CA ALA A 180 18.64 -19.75 -14.80
C ALA A 180 20.16 -19.98 -14.82
N LYS A 181 20.71 -20.42 -15.95
CA LYS A 181 22.16 -20.66 -16.14
C LYS A 181 22.94 -19.38 -16.45
N LEU A 182 22.25 -18.33 -16.86
CA LEU A 182 22.85 -17.04 -17.18
C LEU A 182 23.19 -16.29 -15.90
N ARG A 183 24.25 -15.47 -15.92
CA ARG A 183 24.60 -14.58 -14.79
C ARG A 183 23.75 -13.31 -14.78
N VAL A 184 23.39 -12.81 -15.95
CA VAL A 184 22.58 -11.62 -16.19
C VAL A 184 21.65 -11.88 -17.36
N ILE A 185 20.53 -11.15 -17.41
CA ILE A 185 19.53 -11.26 -18.49
C ILE A 185 19.55 -9.98 -19.32
N THR A 186 19.72 -10.12 -20.61
CA THR A 186 19.62 -9.03 -21.59
C THR A 186 18.21 -9.00 -22.20
N ILE A 187 17.89 -7.89 -22.88
CA ILE A 187 16.62 -7.78 -23.60
C ILE A 187 16.43 -8.90 -24.62
N LYS A 188 17.52 -9.37 -25.27
CA LYS A 188 17.47 -10.43 -26.27
C LYS A 188 17.05 -11.78 -25.68
N ASP A 189 17.40 -12.04 -24.43
CA ASP A 189 17.06 -13.28 -23.73
C ASP A 189 15.56 -13.35 -23.39
N LEU A 190 14.87 -12.18 -23.39
CA LEU A 190 13.44 -12.06 -23.08
C LEU A 190 12.56 -12.10 -24.33
N ILE A 191 13.11 -11.97 -25.52
CA ILE A 191 12.37 -12.09 -26.78
C ILE A 191 11.78 -13.50 -26.87
N ASN A 192 10.51 -13.61 -27.25
CA ASN A 192 9.74 -14.86 -27.32
C ASN A 192 9.45 -15.53 -25.95
N ARG A 193 9.69 -14.84 -24.86
CA ARG A 193 9.29 -15.31 -23.51
C ARG A 193 7.94 -14.71 -23.11
N LYS A 194 7.13 -15.48 -22.39
CA LYS A 194 5.91 -14.99 -21.74
C LYS A 194 6.31 -14.27 -20.44
N ILE A 195 6.15 -12.96 -20.42
CA ILE A 195 6.62 -12.11 -19.33
C ILE A 195 5.44 -11.67 -18.47
N LEU A 196 5.58 -11.84 -17.17
CA LEU A 196 4.74 -11.20 -16.16
C LEU A 196 5.45 -9.95 -15.65
N ILE A 197 4.70 -8.87 -15.42
CA ILE A 197 5.25 -7.60 -14.95
C ILE A 197 4.29 -6.96 -13.96
N SER A 198 4.80 -6.16 -13.00
CA SER A 198 3.91 -5.40 -12.14
C SER A 198 3.15 -4.35 -12.95
N ASP A 199 1.90 -4.09 -12.58
CA ASP A 199 1.06 -3.10 -13.29
C ASP A 199 1.71 -1.72 -13.28
N GLN A 200 2.28 -1.31 -12.13
CA GLN A 200 3.04 -0.07 -12.00
C GLN A 200 4.21 0.00 -13.00
N ALA A 201 5.05 -1.02 -13.06
CA ALA A 201 6.24 -1.05 -13.93
C ALA A 201 5.87 -1.09 -15.43
N TYR A 202 4.74 -1.71 -15.77
CA TYR A 202 4.24 -1.72 -17.15
C TYR A 202 3.96 -0.31 -17.69
N HIS A 203 3.52 0.61 -16.81
CA HIS A 203 3.21 1.99 -17.15
C HIS A 203 4.38 2.96 -16.98
N GLN A 204 5.49 2.53 -16.36
CA GLN A 204 6.67 3.36 -16.15
C GLN A 204 7.60 3.39 -17.37
N ASP A 205 8.20 4.56 -17.61
CA ASP A 205 9.11 4.75 -18.75
C ASP A 205 10.47 4.06 -18.58
N LYS A 206 10.88 3.70 -17.37
CA LYS A 206 12.19 3.11 -17.10
C LYS A 206 12.42 1.79 -17.83
N LEU A 207 11.44 0.88 -17.81
CA LEU A 207 11.55 -0.37 -18.57
C LEU A 207 11.60 -0.09 -20.07
N ARG A 208 10.81 0.88 -20.52
CA ARG A 208 10.81 1.33 -21.91
C ARG A 208 12.17 1.88 -22.33
N GLN A 209 12.80 2.70 -21.49
CA GLN A 209 14.15 3.24 -21.70
C GLN A 209 15.20 2.11 -21.72
N TRP A 210 15.10 1.14 -20.79
CA TRP A 210 16.00 -0.01 -20.74
C TRP A 210 15.87 -0.92 -21.96
N ALA A 211 14.65 -1.19 -22.41
CA ALA A 211 14.37 -2.06 -23.56
C ALA A 211 14.63 -1.36 -24.91
N GLY A 212 14.54 -0.03 -24.94
CA GLY A 212 14.72 0.76 -26.18
C GLY A 212 13.80 0.29 -27.30
N ASN A 213 14.35 0.18 -28.52
CA ASN A 213 13.60 -0.24 -29.70
C ASN A 213 13.12 -1.71 -29.65
N ASP A 214 13.66 -2.52 -28.75
CA ASP A 214 13.29 -3.94 -28.63
C ASP A 214 12.08 -4.17 -27.72
N LEU A 215 11.54 -3.13 -27.07
CA LEU A 215 10.36 -3.26 -26.21
C LEU A 215 9.19 -3.94 -26.94
N ASN A 216 8.95 -3.56 -28.20
CA ASN A 216 7.85 -4.09 -29.00
C ASN A 216 8.02 -5.58 -29.37
N LYS A 217 9.20 -6.15 -29.13
CA LYS A 217 9.48 -7.59 -29.31
C LYS A 217 9.20 -8.41 -28.06
N LEU A 218 8.93 -7.75 -26.92
CA LEU A 218 8.59 -8.42 -25.67
C LEU A 218 7.11 -8.78 -25.65
N THR A 219 6.81 -9.96 -25.10
CA THR A 219 5.44 -10.45 -24.95
C THR A 219 5.03 -10.40 -23.49
N PHE A 220 4.30 -9.36 -23.08
CA PHE A 220 3.72 -9.27 -21.75
C PHE A 220 2.43 -10.09 -21.71
N SER A 221 2.49 -11.25 -21.04
CA SER A 221 1.38 -12.22 -20.98
C SER A 221 0.50 -12.06 -19.73
N GLY A 222 0.89 -11.19 -18.79
CA GLY A 222 0.10 -10.91 -17.61
C GLY A 222 0.70 -9.79 -16.75
N ARG A 223 -0.15 -9.21 -15.92
CA ARG A 223 0.23 -8.17 -14.96
C ARG A 223 -0.14 -8.60 -13.55
N PHE A 224 0.58 -8.09 -12.56
CA PHE A 224 0.33 -8.34 -11.14
C PHE A 224 0.54 -7.05 -10.33
N ASN A 225 -0.06 -6.96 -9.16
CA ASN A 225 0.20 -5.89 -8.19
C ASN A 225 1.26 -6.32 -7.16
N LEU A 226 1.16 -7.55 -6.64
CA LEU A 226 2.09 -8.14 -5.67
C LEU A 226 2.70 -9.42 -6.24
N ILE A 227 4.01 -9.60 -6.04
CA ILE A 227 4.81 -10.64 -6.72
C ILE A 227 4.50 -12.07 -6.26
N ASN A 228 3.98 -12.28 -5.05
CA ASN A 228 3.80 -13.64 -4.52
C ASN A 228 2.91 -14.54 -5.40
N ASN A 229 1.79 -14.03 -5.92
CA ASN A 229 0.93 -14.81 -6.81
C ASN A 229 1.58 -15.03 -8.19
N ALA A 230 2.28 -14.03 -8.72
CA ALA A 230 3.02 -14.16 -9.97
C ALA A 230 4.16 -15.18 -9.85
N LYS A 231 4.85 -15.26 -8.71
CA LYS A 231 5.84 -16.29 -8.41
C LYS A 231 5.25 -17.70 -8.53
N LEU A 232 4.06 -17.94 -7.96
CA LEU A 232 3.39 -19.25 -8.07
C LEU A 232 3.12 -19.61 -9.54
N LEU A 233 2.75 -18.62 -10.36
CA LEU A 233 2.57 -18.83 -11.79
C LEU A 233 3.91 -19.12 -12.50
N VAL A 234 5.00 -18.44 -12.13
CA VAL A 234 6.35 -18.75 -12.64
C VAL A 234 6.75 -20.18 -12.28
N GLU A 235 6.45 -20.65 -11.07
CA GLU A 235 6.76 -22.01 -10.62
C GLU A 235 6.08 -23.12 -11.46
N THR A 236 5.04 -22.79 -12.24
CA THR A 236 4.45 -23.74 -13.21
C THR A 236 5.26 -23.89 -14.49
N GLY A 237 6.31 -23.09 -14.72
CA GLY A 237 7.30 -23.26 -15.78
C GLY A 237 6.98 -22.63 -17.15
N ASN A 238 5.85 -21.93 -17.29
CA ASN A 238 5.41 -21.41 -18.60
C ASN A 238 5.68 -19.92 -18.83
N CYS A 239 6.14 -19.19 -17.81
CA CYS A 239 6.41 -17.76 -17.88
C CYS A 239 7.55 -17.36 -16.95
N VAL A 240 8.02 -16.14 -17.12
CA VAL A 240 9.03 -15.48 -16.28
C VAL A 240 8.42 -14.21 -15.70
N ALA A 241 8.92 -13.70 -14.55
CA ALA A 241 8.43 -12.46 -13.99
C ALA A 241 9.56 -11.42 -13.88
N LEU A 242 9.30 -10.21 -14.36
CA LEU A 242 10.13 -9.05 -14.07
C LEU A 242 9.82 -8.56 -12.66
N THR A 243 10.84 -8.48 -11.80
CA THR A 243 10.69 -8.15 -10.38
C THR A 243 11.99 -7.60 -9.80
N TYR A 244 11.96 -7.19 -8.54
CA TYR A 244 13.14 -6.78 -7.78
C TYR A 244 13.85 -7.98 -7.15
N LYS A 245 15.16 -7.81 -6.95
CA LYS A 245 16.00 -8.77 -6.24
C LYS A 245 15.52 -8.96 -4.80
N GLY A 246 15.52 -10.22 -4.33
CA GLY A 246 15.29 -10.56 -2.93
C GLY A 246 13.84 -10.60 -2.47
N LEU A 247 12.87 -10.29 -3.33
CA LEU A 247 11.46 -10.29 -2.95
C LEU A 247 10.88 -11.68 -2.73
N VAL A 248 11.25 -12.60 -3.60
CA VAL A 248 10.71 -13.97 -3.57
C VAL A 248 11.81 -14.98 -3.85
N GLU A 249 12.19 -15.68 -2.82
CA GLU A 249 13.08 -16.83 -2.92
C GLU A 249 12.28 -18.12 -2.69
N SER A 250 12.58 -19.16 -3.48
CA SER A 250 12.01 -20.48 -3.27
C SER A 250 12.99 -21.57 -3.68
N SER A 251 12.66 -22.80 -3.28
CA SER A 251 13.44 -23.96 -3.74
C SER A 251 13.35 -24.19 -5.25
N LYS A 252 12.31 -23.66 -5.91
CA LYS A 252 12.02 -23.89 -7.34
C LYS A 252 12.46 -22.78 -8.26
N THR A 253 12.62 -21.55 -7.75
CA THR A 253 12.91 -20.37 -8.57
C THR A 253 14.28 -19.77 -8.26
N VAL A 254 14.77 -18.96 -9.18
CA VAL A 254 16.00 -18.19 -9.05
C VAL A 254 15.84 -16.84 -9.72
N PHE A 255 16.44 -15.81 -9.11
CA PHE A 255 16.51 -14.47 -9.65
C PHE A 255 17.77 -14.27 -10.51
N ARG A 256 17.64 -13.55 -11.62
CA ARG A 256 18.77 -13.10 -12.46
C ARG A 256 18.64 -11.62 -12.76
N PRO A 257 19.66 -10.79 -12.46
CA PRO A 257 19.61 -9.36 -12.69
C PRO A 257 19.59 -9.02 -14.18
N LEU A 258 19.00 -7.88 -14.52
CA LEU A 258 19.03 -7.34 -15.88
C LEU A 258 20.41 -6.79 -16.26
N SER A 259 20.72 -6.81 -17.54
CA SER A 259 21.90 -6.17 -18.13
C SER A 259 21.50 -5.38 -19.40
N PRO A 260 21.82 -4.08 -19.48
CA PRO A 260 22.44 -3.21 -18.43
C PRO A 260 21.64 -3.21 -17.13
N ILE A 261 22.33 -2.96 -16.01
CA ILE A 261 21.66 -2.93 -14.70
C ILE A 261 20.60 -1.84 -14.71
N LEU A 262 19.38 -2.24 -14.36
CA LEU A 262 18.26 -1.32 -14.11
C LEU A 262 18.00 -1.24 -12.60
N LYS A 263 17.90 0.00 -12.09
CA LYS A 263 17.70 0.27 -10.67
C LYS A 263 16.59 1.27 -10.43
N ASP A 264 15.92 1.12 -9.30
CA ASP A 264 14.99 2.10 -8.76
C ASP A 264 15.43 2.56 -7.38
N HIS A 265 15.40 3.87 -7.17
CA HIS A 265 15.57 4.46 -5.85
C HIS A 265 14.27 4.34 -5.06
N ASN A 266 14.39 4.33 -3.74
CA ASN A 266 13.25 4.30 -2.83
C ASN A 266 13.17 5.62 -2.09
N TYR A 267 11.94 6.12 -1.92
CA TYR A 267 11.67 7.37 -1.20
C TYR A 267 10.60 7.12 -0.16
N LEU A 268 10.89 7.48 1.08
CA LEU A 268 9.86 7.74 2.08
C LEU A 268 9.29 9.11 1.78
N ILE A 269 7.98 9.22 1.64
CA ILE A 269 7.27 10.47 1.36
C ILE A 269 6.17 10.71 2.39
N TRP A 270 5.87 11.99 2.65
CA TRP A 270 4.71 12.42 3.45
C TRP A 270 4.22 13.79 2.96
N ASN A 271 2.95 14.09 3.21
CA ASN A 271 2.32 15.28 2.66
C ASN A 271 2.92 16.57 3.27
N ASN A 272 3.23 17.56 2.43
CA ASN A 272 3.78 18.85 2.83
C ASN A 272 2.86 19.63 3.78
N ASN A 273 1.55 19.47 3.62
CA ASN A 273 0.53 20.24 4.32
C ASN A 273 0.03 19.58 5.60
N HIS A 274 0.42 18.33 5.87
CA HIS A 274 0.00 17.62 7.07
C HIS A 274 1.06 17.70 8.17
N GLN A 275 0.62 18.10 9.36
CA GLN A 275 1.49 18.08 10.53
C GLN A 275 1.66 16.64 11.00
N LEU A 276 2.92 16.19 11.11
CA LEU A 276 3.22 14.87 11.65
C LEU A 276 2.88 14.78 13.14
N SER A 277 2.37 13.63 13.55
CA SER A 277 2.23 13.25 14.96
C SER A 277 3.60 13.16 15.65
N ASN A 278 3.62 13.08 16.99
CA ASN A 278 4.87 12.94 17.74
C ASN A 278 5.62 11.65 17.36
N VAL A 279 4.92 10.53 17.19
CA VAL A 279 5.53 9.29 16.72
C VAL A 279 6.01 9.40 15.28
N GLY A 280 5.29 10.12 14.42
CA GLY A 280 5.71 10.39 13.04
C GLY A 280 6.98 11.24 12.95
N LYS A 281 7.11 12.29 13.79
CA LYS A 281 8.34 13.10 13.90
C LYS A 281 9.51 12.25 14.37
N LEU A 282 9.32 11.46 15.42
CA LEU A 282 10.33 10.53 15.93
C LEU A 282 10.77 9.52 14.86
N PHE A 283 9.83 8.99 14.09
CA PHE A 283 10.12 8.04 13.02
C PHE A 283 11.04 8.65 11.96
N VAL A 284 10.73 9.85 11.48
CA VAL A 284 11.57 10.57 10.50
C VAL A 284 12.95 10.89 11.07
N GLU A 285 13.04 11.32 12.34
CA GLU A 285 14.30 11.61 13.02
C GLU A 285 15.19 10.36 13.13
N LYS A 286 14.63 9.26 13.62
CA LYS A 286 15.38 7.98 13.73
C LYS A 286 15.87 7.48 12.37
N LEU A 287 15.05 7.59 11.32
CA LEU A 287 15.47 7.24 9.95
C LEU A 287 16.60 8.08 9.44
N LYS A 288 16.53 9.42 9.62
CA LYS A 288 17.62 10.33 9.23
C LYS A 288 18.94 9.94 9.92
N ASN A 289 18.89 9.69 11.22
CA ASN A 289 20.06 9.30 12.01
C ASN A 289 20.62 7.94 11.54
N GLN A 290 19.77 6.94 11.27
CA GLN A 290 20.20 5.65 10.78
C GLN A 290 20.83 5.74 9.39
N PHE A 291 20.27 6.53 8.48
CA PHE A 291 20.78 6.66 7.12
C PHE A 291 22.11 7.42 7.07
N GLN A 292 22.28 8.45 7.91
CA GLN A 292 23.57 9.14 8.05
C GLN A 292 24.68 8.22 8.58
N THR A 293 24.38 7.40 9.58
CA THR A 293 25.33 6.44 10.15
C THR A 293 25.76 5.38 9.13
N ASN A 294 24.84 4.93 8.26
CA ASN A 294 25.15 3.95 7.22
C ASN A 294 26.01 4.52 6.08
N ILE A 295 25.89 5.80 5.77
CA ILE A 295 26.77 6.46 4.80
C ILE A 295 28.20 6.51 5.33
N THR A 296 28.39 6.84 6.59
CA THR A 296 29.72 6.93 7.23
C THR A 296 30.41 5.56 7.37
N ARG A 297 29.67 4.45 7.38
CA ARG A 297 30.23 3.09 7.46
C ARG A 297 30.57 2.47 6.10
N LYS A 298 30.15 3.06 4.99
CA LYS A 298 30.47 2.59 3.62
C LYS A 298 31.78 3.22 3.07
N PHE A 299 32.41 4.11 3.82
CA PHE A 299 33.73 4.68 3.57
C PHE A 299 34.73 4.23 4.65
#